data_5432529505e04084c064d0fa54eff376
#
_entry.id   5432529505e04084c064d0fa54eff376
#
_cell.length_a   1.000
_cell.length_b   1.000
_cell.length_c   1.000
_cell.angle_alpha   90.00
_cell.angle_beta   90.00
_cell.angle_gamma   90.00
#
_symmetry.space_group_name_H-M   'P 1'
#
loop_
_entity.id
_entity.type
_entity.pdbx_description
1 polymer ?
#
loop_
_entity_poly.entity_id
_entity_poly.type
_entity_poly.pdbx_seq_one_letter_code
_entity_poly.pdbx_strand_id
1 'polypeptide(L)'
;SMEKISPNVDKKTGDRIREYNLPGVKVDEDFKRYYPYDRLASRVLGFTGSDNQGIIGLEVKYEDVLKGTNGKILTVTDARGIELEGVAEDRIEPVAGNTLKTSLDYNIQSYCEQAAEKVLEEKQAEGVSVLLMNPQNGEIYAMVNVPEFNLNEPYRLNDKTEDQMTDEERQNRLNQMWRNRCINDTYEPGSTFKIITSAACLEEGVVSLDDTFSCPGYRIVEDRKIRCHKVGGHGTETFVQGIENSCNPVFMDIGLRLGSERFCDYFEQFGLMSLTNIDLPGEAGTIMHKREDIKAVELAT
;
A
#
# COMPACT_ATOMS: atom_id res chain seq x y z
N SER A 1 -9.48 -29.23 -31.59
CA SER A 1 -9.25 -28.12 -30.64
C SER A 1 -9.07 -28.68 -29.24
N MET A 2 -8.07 -28.20 -28.52
CA MET A 2 -7.82 -28.58 -27.13
C MET A 2 -8.57 -27.60 -26.24
N GLU A 3 -9.28 -28.09 -25.23
CA GLU A 3 -10.02 -27.26 -24.28
C GLU A 3 -9.55 -27.57 -22.86
N LYS A 4 -9.25 -26.52 -22.09
CA LYS A 4 -8.81 -26.62 -20.68
C LYS A 4 -10.02 -26.91 -19.81
N ILE A 5 -10.13 -28.12 -19.26
CA ILE A 5 -11.28 -28.59 -18.49
C ILE A 5 -11.21 -28.01 -17.05
N SER A 6 -10.06 -28.12 -16.39
CA SER A 6 -9.87 -27.61 -15.02
C SER A 6 -8.43 -27.18 -14.79
N PRO A 7 -8.18 -25.95 -14.37
CA PRO A 7 -6.85 -25.51 -13.91
C PRO A 7 -6.62 -25.90 -12.44
N ASN A 8 -5.37 -25.90 -12.02
CA ASN A 8 -4.96 -26.00 -10.61
C ASN A 8 -5.45 -27.25 -9.87
N VAL A 9 -5.55 -28.39 -10.58
CA VAL A 9 -5.84 -29.67 -9.96
C VAL A 9 -4.65 -30.10 -9.11
N ASP A 10 -4.89 -30.58 -7.88
CA ASP A 10 -3.82 -31.06 -7.01
C ASP A 10 -3.13 -32.30 -7.62
N LYS A 11 -1.84 -32.49 -7.26
CA LYS A 11 -1.01 -33.56 -7.80
C LYS A 11 -1.67 -34.94 -7.67
N LYS A 12 -2.27 -35.23 -6.50
CA LYS A 12 -2.90 -36.53 -6.23
C LYS A 12 -4.09 -36.80 -7.14
N THR A 13 -4.90 -35.77 -7.38
CA THR A 13 -6.04 -35.86 -8.31
C THR A 13 -5.55 -35.97 -9.75
N GLY A 14 -4.52 -35.22 -10.15
CA GLY A 14 -3.90 -35.30 -11.46
C GLY A 14 -3.33 -36.69 -11.75
N ASP A 15 -2.61 -37.29 -10.79
CA ASP A 15 -2.06 -38.63 -10.91
C ASP A 15 -3.17 -39.68 -11.06
N ARG A 16 -4.27 -39.59 -10.31
CA ARG A 16 -5.44 -40.45 -10.45
C ARG A 16 -6.08 -40.35 -11.83
N ILE A 17 -6.17 -39.12 -12.39
CA ILE A 17 -6.73 -38.93 -13.73
C ILE A 17 -5.82 -39.60 -14.78
N ARG A 18 -4.48 -39.49 -14.62
CA ARG A 18 -3.51 -40.17 -15.49
C ARG A 18 -3.69 -41.72 -15.44
N GLU A 19 -3.92 -42.28 -14.25
CA GLU A 19 -4.13 -43.72 -14.06
C GLU A 19 -5.34 -44.25 -14.83
N TYR A 20 -6.40 -43.43 -15.04
CA TYR A 20 -7.56 -43.84 -15.85
C TYR A 20 -7.25 -43.95 -17.32
N ASN A 21 -6.13 -43.43 -17.83
CA ASN A 21 -5.68 -43.49 -19.19
C ASN A 21 -6.79 -43.18 -20.23
N LEU A 22 -7.56 -42.11 -19.99
CA LEU A 22 -8.71 -41.75 -20.81
C LEU A 22 -8.25 -41.15 -22.15
N PRO A 23 -8.70 -41.71 -23.30
CA PRO A 23 -8.33 -41.18 -24.61
C PRO A 23 -8.75 -39.71 -24.77
N GLY A 24 -7.81 -38.87 -25.18
CA GLY A 24 -8.04 -37.44 -25.40
C GLY A 24 -7.99 -36.55 -24.13
N VAL A 25 -7.76 -37.15 -22.96
CA VAL A 25 -7.54 -36.36 -21.69
C VAL A 25 -6.05 -36.29 -21.44
N LYS A 26 -5.51 -35.07 -21.42
CA LYS A 26 -4.13 -34.77 -21.01
C LYS A 26 -4.10 -34.12 -19.64
N VAL A 27 -3.09 -34.48 -18.85
CA VAL A 27 -2.81 -33.88 -17.54
C VAL A 27 -1.38 -33.37 -17.56
N ASP A 28 -1.23 -32.06 -17.72
CA ASP A 28 0.05 -31.37 -17.72
C ASP A 28 0.39 -30.87 -16.33
N GLU A 29 1.68 -30.74 -16.04
CA GLU A 29 2.16 -30.11 -14.80
C GLU A 29 2.09 -28.60 -14.95
N ASP A 30 1.59 -27.93 -13.90
CA ASP A 30 1.50 -26.49 -13.81
C ASP A 30 1.99 -26.06 -12.42
N PHE A 31 2.38 -24.80 -12.29
CA PHE A 31 2.86 -24.24 -11.03
C PHE A 31 1.87 -23.20 -10.53
N LYS A 32 1.58 -23.27 -9.22
CA LYS A 32 0.74 -22.30 -8.55
C LYS A 32 1.51 -21.61 -7.43
N ARG A 33 1.36 -20.31 -7.31
CA ARG A 33 1.82 -19.58 -6.13
C ARG A 33 1.05 -20.04 -4.89
N TYR A 34 1.76 -20.26 -3.82
CA TYR A 34 1.22 -20.59 -2.52
C TYR A 34 1.78 -19.63 -1.47
N TYR A 35 0.93 -19.05 -0.68
CA TYR A 35 1.25 -18.07 0.36
C TYR A 35 1.05 -18.71 1.72
N PRO A 36 2.13 -19.17 2.39
CA PRO A 36 2.03 -20.01 3.59
C PRO A 36 1.44 -19.28 4.80
N TYR A 37 1.46 -17.96 4.78
CA TYR A 37 0.92 -17.12 5.85
C TYR A 37 -0.41 -16.44 5.48
N ASP A 38 -1.09 -16.93 4.48
CA ASP A 38 -2.42 -16.52 4.02
C ASP A 38 -2.61 -15.00 3.87
N ARG A 39 -2.63 -14.26 4.97
CA ARG A 39 -2.98 -12.83 5.02
C ARG A 39 -1.80 -11.89 5.24
N LEU A 40 -0.66 -12.41 5.73
CA LEU A 40 0.48 -11.60 6.13
C LEU A 40 0.96 -10.70 4.98
N ALA A 41 0.99 -9.39 5.23
CA ALA A 41 1.44 -8.38 4.29
C ALA A 41 0.78 -8.48 2.89
N SER A 42 -0.51 -8.82 2.86
CA SER A 42 -1.19 -9.23 1.62
C SER A 42 -1.09 -8.19 0.50
N ARG A 43 -1.17 -6.90 0.81
CA ARG A 43 -1.10 -5.81 -0.17
C ARG A 43 0.32 -5.46 -0.59
N VAL A 44 1.32 -5.88 0.19
CA VAL A 44 2.74 -5.72 -0.14
C VAL A 44 3.22 -6.86 -1.01
N LEU A 45 3.00 -8.10 -0.56
CA LEU A 45 3.39 -9.29 -1.33
C LEU A 45 2.63 -9.32 -2.66
N GLY A 46 1.33 -9.13 -2.59
CA GLY A 46 0.49 -9.28 -3.77
C GLY A 46 0.24 -10.74 -4.11
N PHE A 47 -0.42 -10.96 -5.23
CA PHE A 47 -0.78 -12.30 -5.70
C PHE A 47 -0.68 -12.41 -7.21
N THR A 48 -0.68 -13.65 -7.70
CA THR A 48 -0.70 -13.97 -9.13
C THR A 48 -2.08 -14.39 -9.60
N GLY A 49 -2.38 -14.12 -10.86
CA GLY A 49 -3.57 -14.60 -11.55
C GLY A 49 -3.50 -16.09 -11.90
N SER A 50 -4.50 -16.57 -12.62
CA SER A 50 -4.62 -17.98 -13.06
C SER A 50 -3.53 -18.44 -14.03
N ASP A 51 -2.88 -17.52 -14.69
CA ASP A 51 -1.77 -17.71 -15.63
C ASP A 51 -0.40 -17.42 -15.01
N ASN A 52 -0.34 -17.34 -13.68
CA ASN A 52 0.83 -16.99 -12.89
C ASN A 52 1.40 -15.58 -13.14
N GLN A 53 0.63 -14.70 -13.77
CA GLN A 53 0.99 -13.29 -13.91
C GLN A 53 0.74 -12.54 -12.60
N GLY A 54 1.69 -11.72 -12.17
CA GLY A 54 1.53 -10.84 -11.00
C GLY A 54 0.41 -9.82 -11.21
N ILE A 55 -0.46 -9.65 -10.21
CA ILE A 55 -1.62 -8.73 -10.29
C ILE A 55 -1.37 -7.46 -9.47
N ILE A 56 -0.90 -7.58 -8.26
CA ILE A 56 -0.58 -6.44 -7.37
C ILE A 56 0.72 -6.69 -6.60
N GLY A 57 1.18 -5.67 -5.88
CA GLY A 57 2.30 -5.77 -4.94
C GLY A 57 3.63 -6.14 -5.58
N LEU A 58 4.45 -6.87 -4.83
CA LEU A 58 5.76 -7.34 -5.28
C LEU A 58 5.64 -8.37 -6.41
N GLU A 59 4.57 -9.16 -6.44
CA GLU A 59 4.36 -10.15 -7.51
C GLU A 59 4.27 -9.47 -8.90
N VAL A 60 3.57 -8.34 -9.02
CA VAL A 60 3.53 -7.59 -10.28
C VAL A 60 4.79 -6.77 -10.51
N LYS A 61 5.34 -6.16 -9.45
CA LYS A 61 6.52 -5.30 -9.58
C LYS A 61 7.76 -6.06 -10.03
N TYR A 62 7.91 -7.28 -9.56
CA TYR A 62 9.07 -8.15 -9.83
C TYR A 62 8.70 -9.37 -10.67
N GLU A 63 7.64 -9.29 -11.48
CA GLU A 63 7.20 -10.40 -12.32
C GLU A 63 8.33 -10.97 -13.18
N ASP A 64 9.10 -10.12 -13.87
CA ASP A 64 10.21 -10.54 -14.74
C ASP A 64 11.31 -11.32 -13.99
N VAL A 65 11.44 -11.08 -12.68
CA VAL A 65 12.40 -11.77 -11.80
C VAL A 65 11.83 -13.08 -11.27
N LEU A 66 10.54 -13.09 -10.93
CA LEU A 66 9.87 -14.18 -10.21
C LEU A 66 9.29 -15.24 -11.14
N LYS A 67 8.86 -14.87 -12.34
CA LYS A 67 8.09 -15.75 -13.24
C LYS A 67 8.92 -16.88 -13.88
N GLY A 68 10.21 -16.66 -14.15
CA GLY A 68 11.01 -17.60 -14.90
C GLY A 68 10.62 -17.68 -16.38
N THR A 69 10.94 -18.80 -17.02
CA THR A 69 10.63 -19.02 -18.45
C THR A 69 9.87 -20.33 -18.60
N ASN A 70 8.72 -20.27 -19.25
CA ASN A 70 7.90 -21.45 -19.50
C ASN A 70 8.61 -22.43 -20.43
N GLY A 71 8.53 -23.71 -20.11
CA GLY A 71 8.92 -24.79 -21.01
C GLY A 71 7.99 -24.90 -22.23
N LYS A 72 8.41 -25.67 -23.21
CA LYS A 72 7.61 -25.96 -24.41
C LYS A 72 7.67 -27.44 -24.71
N ILE A 73 6.53 -28.04 -25.09
CA ILE A 73 6.45 -29.37 -25.58
C ILE A 73 6.04 -29.27 -27.07
N LEU A 74 6.90 -29.73 -27.95
CA LEU A 74 6.67 -29.77 -29.38
C LEU A 74 6.26 -31.18 -29.75
N THR A 75 5.00 -31.38 -30.14
CA THR A 75 4.45 -32.64 -30.58
C THR A 75 4.21 -32.60 -32.09
N VAL A 76 4.42 -33.72 -32.78
CA VAL A 76 4.07 -33.84 -34.19
C VAL A 76 2.63 -34.34 -34.30
N THR A 77 1.80 -33.58 -35.02
CA THR A 77 0.39 -33.91 -35.22
C THR A 77 0.12 -34.24 -36.70
N ASP A 78 -0.89 -35.05 -36.93
CA ASP A 78 -1.42 -35.27 -38.30
C ASP A 78 -2.15 -34.01 -38.83
N ALA A 79 -2.61 -34.06 -40.07
CA ALA A 79 -3.37 -32.98 -40.73
C ALA A 79 -4.70 -32.63 -40.01
N ARG A 80 -5.15 -33.45 -39.08
CA ARG A 80 -6.35 -33.23 -38.25
C ARG A 80 -6.02 -32.73 -36.87
N GLY A 81 -4.71 -32.51 -36.54
CA GLY A 81 -4.25 -32.07 -35.24
C GLY A 81 -4.21 -33.19 -34.19
N ILE A 82 -4.24 -34.46 -34.62
CA ILE A 82 -4.10 -35.60 -33.70
C ILE A 82 -2.62 -35.93 -33.57
N GLU A 83 -2.15 -36.10 -32.37
CA GLU A 83 -0.77 -36.44 -32.04
C GLU A 83 -0.41 -37.82 -32.59
N LEU A 84 0.73 -37.90 -33.25
CA LEU A 84 1.21 -39.16 -33.86
C LEU A 84 1.87 -40.01 -32.75
N GLU A 85 1.29 -41.17 -32.47
CA GLU A 85 1.86 -42.14 -31.56
C GLU A 85 3.25 -42.63 -32.05
N GLY A 86 4.24 -42.62 -31.13
CA GLY A 86 5.58 -43.13 -31.38
C GLY A 86 6.56 -42.14 -32.04
N VAL A 87 6.17 -40.88 -32.25
CA VAL A 87 7.10 -39.81 -32.63
C VAL A 87 7.65 -39.16 -31.35
N ALA A 88 8.98 -38.97 -31.31
CA ALA A 88 9.62 -38.36 -30.16
C ALA A 88 9.09 -36.91 -29.92
N GLU A 89 8.61 -36.62 -28.73
CA GLU A 89 8.33 -35.26 -28.27
C GLU A 89 9.65 -34.52 -28.07
N ASP A 90 9.77 -33.33 -28.63
CA ASP A 90 10.87 -32.42 -28.29
C ASP A 90 10.43 -31.52 -27.11
N ARG A 91 11.15 -31.62 -25.99
CA ARG A 91 10.79 -30.97 -24.75
C ARG A 91 11.85 -29.94 -24.35
N ILE A 92 11.43 -28.69 -24.24
CA ILE A 92 12.24 -27.62 -23.68
C ILE A 92 11.80 -27.47 -22.24
N GLU A 93 12.70 -27.76 -21.29
CA GLU A 93 12.40 -27.69 -19.88
C GLU A 93 12.18 -26.22 -19.43
N PRO A 94 11.27 -25.96 -18.47
CA PRO A 94 11.06 -24.65 -17.92
C PRO A 94 12.27 -24.20 -17.08
N VAL A 95 12.52 -22.90 -17.04
CA VAL A 95 13.53 -22.28 -16.18
C VAL A 95 12.82 -21.60 -15.01
N ALA A 96 13.12 -22.01 -13.79
CA ALA A 96 12.55 -21.41 -12.58
C ALA A 96 12.91 -19.92 -12.46
N GLY A 97 12.01 -19.12 -11.91
CA GLY A 97 12.27 -17.74 -11.57
C GLY A 97 13.23 -17.61 -10.39
N ASN A 98 13.69 -16.40 -10.16
CA ASN A 98 14.60 -16.09 -9.08
C ASN A 98 13.85 -15.85 -7.75
N THR A 99 14.61 -15.90 -6.63
CA THR A 99 14.09 -15.59 -5.30
C THR A 99 14.23 -14.08 -5.04
N LEU A 100 13.15 -13.45 -4.59
CA LEU A 100 13.17 -12.09 -4.08
C LEU A 100 13.29 -12.12 -2.55
N LYS A 101 14.34 -11.47 -2.01
CA LYS A 101 14.50 -11.25 -0.57
C LYS A 101 14.13 -9.81 -0.24
N THR A 102 13.14 -9.64 0.62
CA THR A 102 12.63 -8.34 1.06
C THR A 102 13.23 -7.90 2.39
N SER A 103 13.08 -6.62 2.73
CA SER A 103 13.42 -6.08 4.05
C SER A 103 12.34 -6.32 5.12
N LEU A 104 11.16 -6.81 4.72
CA LEU A 104 10.10 -7.12 5.68
C LEU A 104 10.58 -8.17 6.70
N ASP A 105 10.41 -7.84 7.98
CA ASP A 105 10.66 -8.78 9.08
C ASP A 105 9.36 -9.46 9.48
N TYR A 106 9.33 -10.79 9.43
CA TYR A 106 8.14 -11.57 9.75
C TYR A 106 7.58 -11.28 11.15
N ASN A 107 8.44 -11.18 12.15
CA ASN A 107 7.99 -10.96 13.53
C ASN A 107 7.43 -9.55 13.70
N ILE A 108 8.16 -8.56 13.17
CA ILE A 108 7.75 -7.15 13.23
C ILE A 108 6.43 -6.95 12.49
N GLN A 109 6.30 -7.50 11.27
CA GLN A 109 5.07 -7.43 10.48
C GLN A 109 3.89 -8.04 11.26
N SER A 110 4.08 -9.24 11.82
CA SER A 110 3.04 -9.94 12.58
C SER A 110 2.61 -9.16 13.83
N TYR A 111 3.54 -8.56 14.57
CA TYR A 111 3.22 -7.71 15.72
C TYR A 111 2.46 -6.45 15.32
N CYS A 112 2.88 -5.81 14.23
CA CYS A 112 2.20 -4.62 13.73
C CYS A 112 0.78 -4.95 13.24
N GLU A 113 0.57 -6.09 12.58
CA GLU A 113 -0.76 -6.56 12.16
C GLU A 113 -1.67 -6.81 13.36
N GLN A 114 -1.20 -7.54 14.37
CA GLN A 114 -1.98 -7.80 15.60
C GLN A 114 -2.33 -6.50 16.34
N ALA A 115 -1.39 -5.56 16.44
CA ALA A 115 -1.64 -4.27 17.05
C ALA A 115 -2.66 -3.44 16.26
N ALA A 116 -2.56 -3.45 14.92
CA ALA A 116 -3.49 -2.76 14.04
C ALA A 116 -4.90 -3.35 14.09
N GLU A 117 -5.03 -4.69 14.10
CA GLU A 117 -6.30 -5.39 14.25
C GLU A 117 -6.98 -5.05 15.59
N LYS A 118 -6.20 -5.02 16.67
CA LYS A 118 -6.73 -4.61 17.99
C LYS A 118 -7.27 -3.19 17.96
N VAL A 119 -6.55 -2.25 17.35
CA VAL A 119 -7.02 -0.85 17.18
C VAL A 119 -8.26 -0.79 16.32
N LEU A 120 -8.30 -1.56 15.22
CA LEU A 120 -9.46 -1.65 14.32
C LEU A 120 -10.71 -2.04 15.10
N GLU A 121 -10.63 -3.07 15.92
CA GLU A 121 -11.73 -3.56 16.76
C GLU A 121 -12.11 -2.58 17.88
N GLU A 122 -11.13 -2.15 18.69
CA GLU A 122 -11.38 -1.28 19.85
C GLU A 122 -11.92 0.09 19.47
N LYS A 123 -11.49 0.63 18.35
CA LYS A 123 -11.91 1.95 17.85
C LYS A 123 -13.04 1.89 16.81
N GLN A 124 -13.44 0.68 16.42
CA GLN A 124 -14.41 0.46 15.33
C GLN A 124 -14.03 1.28 14.08
N ALA A 125 -12.75 1.28 13.75
CA ALA A 125 -12.21 1.99 12.61
C ALA A 125 -12.55 1.25 11.31
N GLU A 126 -12.63 1.96 10.19
CA GLU A 126 -12.82 1.35 8.86
C GLU A 126 -11.55 0.66 8.34
N GLY A 127 -10.40 1.09 8.83
CA GLY A 127 -9.09 0.54 8.50
C GLY A 127 -7.99 1.15 9.34
N VAL A 128 -6.90 0.42 9.50
CA VAL A 128 -5.67 0.90 10.18
C VAL A 128 -4.48 0.56 9.30
N SER A 129 -3.62 1.54 9.08
CA SER A 129 -2.37 1.36 8.35
C SER A 129 -1.18 1.63 9.26
N VAL A 130 -0.15 0.79 9.18
CA VAL A 130 1.09 0.93 9.93
C VAL A 130 2.27 0.77 8.98
N LEU A 131 3.18 1.73 8.99
CA LEU A 131 4.45 1.65 8.29
C LEU A 131 5.58 1.78 9.32
N LEU A 132 6.47 0.78 9.35
CA LEU A 132 7.63 0.80 10.21
C LEU A 132 8.89 0.72 9.35
N MET A 133 9.72 1.75 9.45
CA MET A 133 10.88 1.95 8.60
C MET A 133 12.13 2.25 9.44
N ASN A 134 13.28 1.78 8.98
CA ASN A 134 14.57 2.22 9.49
C ASN A 134 14.91 3.61 8.88
N PRO A 135 14.97 4.69 9.69
CA PRO A 135 15.23 6.02 9.15
C PRO A 135 16.66 6.23 8.65
N GLN A 136 17.59 5.33 8.95
CA GLN A 136 19.00 5.45 8.54
C GLN A 136 19.24 4.98 7.10
N ASN A 137 18.44 4.03 6.61
CA ASN A 137 18.65 3.42 5.30
C ASN A 137 17.38 3.26 4.45
N GLY A 138 16.20 3.59 5.02
CA GLY A 138 14.92 3.49 4.33
C GLY A 138 14.33 2.07 4.24
N GLU A 139 14.95 1.05 4.85
CA GLU A 139 14.40 -0.30 4.86
C GLU A 139 13.06 -0.35 5.58
N ILE A 140 12.05 -0.93 4.94
CA ILE A 140 10.73 -1.11 5.52
C ILE A 140 10.66 -2.48 6.17
N TYR A 141 10.48 -2.49 7.50
CA TYR A 141 10.37 -3.72 8.29
C TYR A 141 8.94 -4.22 8.41
N ALA A 142 7.96 -3.33 8.36
CA ALA A 142 6.54 -3.67 8.31
C ALA A 142 5.74 -2.65 7.50
N MET A 143 4.76 -3.14 6.76
CA MET A 143 3.76 -2.33 6.08
C MET A 143 2.42 -3.06 6.16
N VAL A 144 1.52 -2.52 6.96
CA VAL A 144 0.26 -3.14 7.36
C VAL A 144 -0.93 -2.34 6.87
N ASN A 145 -1.96 -3.02 6.44
CA ASN A 145 -3.23 -2.43 6.01
C ASN A 145 -4.41 -3.31 6.45
N VAL A 146 -4.82 -3.22 7.69
CA VAL A 146 -5.95 -4.03 8.16
C VAL A 146 -7.31 -3.38 7.81
N PRO A 147 -8.32 -4.20 7.45
CA PRO A 147 -8.30 -5.67 7.37
C PRO A 147 -7.55 -6.20 6.16
N GLU A 148 -6.64 -7.15 6.37
CA GLU A 148 -5.92 -7.84 5.30
C GLU A 148 -6.81 -8.89 4.62
N PHE A 149 -6.47 -9.31 3.38
CA PHE A 149 -7.20 -10.34 2.65
C PHE A 149 -6.36 -11.62 2.46
N ASN A 150 -7.00 -12.74 2.16
CA ASN A 150 -6.30 -14.02 1.95
C ASN A 150 -5.68 -14.07 0.54
N LEU A 151 -4.35 -14.14 0.47
CA LEU A 151 -3.58 -14.23 -0.77
C LEU A 151 -3.83 -15.52 -1.57
N ASN A 152 -4.25 -16.60 -0.90
CA ASN A 152 -4.62 -17.86 -1.57
C ASN A 152 -6.05 -17.83 -2.14
N GLU A 153 -6.89 -16.85 -1.70
CA GLU A 153 -8.26 -16.62 -2.17
C GLU A 153 -8.49 -15.13 -2.50
N PRO A 154 -7.65 -14.50 -3.35
CA PRO A 154 -7.59 -13.05 -3.49
C PRO A 154 -8.85 -12.41 -4.09
N TYR A 155 -9.67 -13.21 -4.77
CA TYR A 155 -10.93 -12.76 -5.38
C TYR A 155 -12.15 -12.93 -4.47
N ARG A 156 -11.94 -13.38 -3.23
CA ARG A 156 -12.99 -13.47 -2.21
C ARG A 156 -12.99 -12.20 -1.36
N LEU A 157 -14.12 -11.49 -1.36
CA LEU A 157 -14.28 -10.31 -0.52
C LEU A 157 -14.26 -10.67 0.97
N ASN A 158 -13.74 -9.76 1.80
CA ASN A 158 -13.69 -9.93 3.25
C ASN A 158 -15.09 -9.83 3.89
N ASP A 159 -16.04 -9.21 3.23
CA ASP A 159 -17.43 -9.08 3.68
C ASP A 159 -18.33 -10.15 3.04
N LYS A 160 -19.45 -10.44 3.73
CA LYS A 160 -20.39 -11.52 3.35
C LYS A 160 -21.47 -11.06 2.38
N THR A 161 -21.32 -9.92 1.70
CA THR A 161 -22.38 -9.31 0.89
C THR A 161 -22.28 -9.62 -0.60
N GLU A 162 -21.55 -10.66 -1.00
CA GLU A 162 -21.30 -11.00 -2.41
C GLU A 162 -22.57 -11.34 -3.22
N ASP A 163 -23.60 -11.89 -2.59
CA ASP A 163 -24.77 -12.45 -3.29
C ASP A 163 -25.71 -11.43 -3.97
N GLN A 164 -25.47 -10.12 -3.80
CA GLN A 164 -26.36 -9.06 -4.31
C GLN A 164 -25.66 -8.00 -5.17
N MET A 165 -24.41 -8.23 -5.55
CA MET A 165 -23.61 -7.26 -6.30
C MET A 165 -23.61 -7.52 -7.79
N THR A 166 -23.56 -6.47 -8.58
CA THR A 166 -23.19 -6.57 -9.98
C THR A 166 -21.70 -6.89 -10.14
N ASP A 167 -21.31 -7.42 -11.29
CA ASP A 167 -19.89 -7.71 -11.58
C ASP A 167 -19.03 -6.45 -11.47
N GLU A 168 -19.53 -5.29 -11.87
CA GLU A 168 -18.83 -4.01 -11.76
C GLU A 168 -18.64 -3.58 -10.30
N GLU A 169 -19.67 -3.69 -9.46
CA GLU A 169 -19.57 -3.40 -8.03
C GLU A 169 -18.58 -4.32 -7.33
N ARG A 170 -18.64 -5.62 -7.67
CA ARG A 170 -17.71 -6.63 -7.14
C ARG A 170 -16.27 -6.31 -7.53
N GLN A 171 -16.01 -5.96 -8.79
CA GLN A 171 -14.67 -5.61 -9.25
C GLN A 171 -14.16 -4.34 -8.56
N ASN A 172 -15.01 -3.32 -8.38
CA ASN A 172 -14.65 -2.10 -7.67
C ASN A 172 -14.28 -2.37 -6.20
N ARG A 173 -15.02 -3.24 -5.52
CA ARG A 173 -14.70 -3.64 -4.13
C ARG A 173 -13.42 -4.45 -4.04
N LEU A 174 -13.16 -5.36 -4.99
CA LEU A 174 -11.89 -6.08 -5.07
C LEU A 174 -10.71 -5.11 -5.24
N ASN A 175 -10.83 -4.13 -6.14
CA ASN A 175 -9.81 -3.12 -6.35
C ASN A 175 -9.56 -2.28 -5.08
N GLN A 176 -10.61 -1.94 -4.32
CA GLN A 176 -10.49 -1.27 -3.03
C GLN A 176 -9.83 -2.16 -1.97
N MET A 177 -10.21 -3.44 -1.90
CA MET A 177 -9.63 -4.41 -0.98
C MET A 177 -8.13 -4.63 -1.23
N TRP A 178 -7.71 -4.64 -2.49
CA TRP A 178 -6.31 -4.82 -2.88
C TRP A 178 -5.45 -3.56 -2.72
N ARG A 179 -6.07 -2.39 -2.55
CA ARG A 179 -5.38 -1.11 -2.47
C ARG A 179 -4.48 -1.02 -1.24
N ASN A 180 -3.21 -0.70 -1.44
CA ASN A 180 -2.25 -0.47 -0.37
C ASN A 180 -2.34 0.99 0.09
N ARG A 181 -3.08 1.23 1.17
CA ARG A 181 -3.32 2.58 1.70
C ARG A 181 -2.04 3.31 2.14
N CYS A 182 -0.99 2.57 2.54
CA CYS A 182 0.28 3.20 2.94
C CYS A 182 0.95 3.99 1.81
N ILE A 183 0.67 3.63 0.54
CA ILE A 183 1.33 4.23 -0.62
C ILE A 183 0.37 4.76 -1.69
N ASN A 184 -0.85 4.19 -1.78
CA ASN A 184 -1.78 4.57 -2.84
C ASN A 184 -2.74 5.70 -2.45
N ASP A 185 -2.86 6.00 -1.14
CA ASP A 185 -3.79 7.00 -0.63
C ASP A 185 -3.08 8.26 -0.19
N THR A 186 -3.69 9.40 -0.48
CA THR A 186 -3.34 10.70 0.08
C THR A 186 -4.35 11.07 1.15
N TYR A 187 -3.91 11.81 2.16
CA TYR A 187 -4.78 12.29 3.23
C TYR A 187 -4.27 13.64 3.74
N GLU A 188 -5.14 14.40 4.38
CA GLU A 188 -4.77 15.63 5.06
C GLU A 188 -4.09 15.27 6.39
N PRO A 189 -2.78 15.57 6.57
CA PRO A 189 -2.01 15.11 7.72
C PRO A 189 -2.44 15.74 9.04
N GLY A 190 -3.12 16.88 9.00
CA GLY A 190 -3.57 17.61 10.18
C GLY A 190 -2.39 17.99 11.10
N SER A 191 -2.58 17.83 12.40
CA SER A 191 -1.59 18.24 13.40
C SER A 191 -0.25 17.50 13.35
N THR A 192 -0.14 16.38 12.67
CA THR A 192 1.16 15.72 12.48
C THR A 192 2.09 16.55 11.61
N PHE A 193 1.54 17.38 10.72
CA PHE A 193 2.31 18.29 9.87
C PHE A 193 2.99 19.42 10.65
N LYS A 194 2.52 19.72 11.88
CA LYS A 194 3.13 20.74 12.75
C LYS A 194 4.61 20.47 13.06
N ILE A 195 5.07 19.24 12.93
CA ILE A 195 6.49 18.87 13.04
C ILE A 195 7.31 19.60 11.97
N ILE A 196 6.85 19.61 10.72
CA ILE A 196 7.50 20.29 9.60
C ILE A 196 7.50 21.79 9.82
N THR A 197 6.34 22.36 10.18
CA THR A 197 6.21 23.80 10.48
C THR A 197 7.13 24.22 11.63
N SER A 198 7.22 23.42 12.69
CA SER A 198 8.11 23.70 13.83
C SER A 198 9.57 23.70 13.42
N ALA A 199 10.00 22.67 12.65
CA ALA A 199 11.37 22.55 12.18
C ALA A 199 11.76 23.75 11.31
N ALA A 200 10.93 24.11 10.34
CA ALA A 200 11.15 25.26 9.47
C ALA A 200 11.23 26.57 10.25
N CYS A 201 10.32 26.80 11.19
CA CYS A 201 10.31 28.04 11.98
C CYS A 201 11.52 28.19 12.91
N LEU A 202 12.00 27.08 13.49
CA LEU A 202 13.21 27.07 14.33
C LEU A 202 14.46 27.28 13.50
N GLU A 203 14.60 26.61 12.37
CA GLU A 203 15.76 26.74 11.48
C GLU A 203 15.89 28.16 10.91
N GLU A 204 14.77 28.77 10.54
CA GLU A 204 14.74 30.16 10.05
C GLU A 204 14.82 31.21 11.18
N GLY A 205 14.86 30.78 12.43
CA GLY A 205 14.95 31.67 13.60
C GLY A 205 13.75 32.60 13.76
N VAL A 206 12.59 32.26 13.14
CA VAL A 206 11.36 33.07 13.31
C VAL A 206 10.62 32.80 14.62
N VAL A 207 11.04 31.76 15.33
CA VAL A 207 10.59 31.38 16.67
C VAL A 207 11.75 30.78 17.45
N SER A 208 11.75 31.00 18.77
CA SER A 208 12.63 30.37 19.76
C SER A 208 11.82 29.51 20.74
N LEU A 209 12.49 28.60 21.45
CA LEU A 209 11.82 27.71 22.41
C LEU A 209 11.14 28.50 23.56
N ASP A 210 11.67 29.68 23.87
CA ASP A 210 11.18 30.55 24.98
C ASP A 210 10.13 31.55 24.53
N ASP A 211 9.86 31.66 23.23
CA ASP A 211 8.83 32.56 22.71
C ASP A 211 7.46 32.20 23.32
N THR A 212 6.71 33.25 23.67
CA THR A 212 5.38 33.09 24.26
C THR A 212 4.28 33.54 23.31
N PHE A 213 3.16 32.82 23.36
CA PHE A 213 1.99 33.02 22.53
C PHE A 213 0.72 33.08 23.37
N SER A 214 -0.33 33.66 22.82
CA SER A 214 -1.65 33.72 23.46
C SER A 214 -2.65 32.91 22.67
N CYS A 215 -3.31 31.97 23.33
CA CYS A 215 -4.40 31.17 22.74
C CYS A 215 -5.72 31.45 23.44
N PRO A 216 -6.57 32.36 22.92
CA PRO A 216 -7.91 32.60 23.43
C PRO A 216 -8.96 31.57 22.94
N GLY A 217 -8.51 30.44 22.37
CA GLY A 217 -9.38 29.41 21.77
C GLY A 217 -9.68 29.59 20.27
N TYR A 218 -9.15 30.64 19.67
CA TYR A 218 -9.26 30.91 18.24
C TYR A 218 -8.24 31.94 17.76
N ARG A 219 -8.04 32.01 16.44
CA ARG A 219 -7.32 33.05 15.73
C ARG A 219 -8.19 33.61 14.60
N ILE A 220 -8.11 34.90 14.33
CA ILE A 220 -8.70 35.47 13.11
C ILE A 220 -7.56 35.67 12.11
N VAL A 221 -7.67 35.04 10.97
CA VAL A 221 -6.75 35.17 9.84
C VAL A 221 -7.57 35.71 8.68
N GLU A 222 -7.20 36.89 8.21
CA GLU A 222 -8.01 37.68 7.25
C GLU A 222 -9.43 37.88 7.81
N ASP A 223 -10.45 37.29 7.19
CA ASP A 223 -11.87 37.37 7.57
C ASP A 223 -12.37 36.06 8.25
N ARG A 224 -11.53 35.05 8.41
CA ARG A 224 -11.90 33.73 8.94
C ARG A 224 -11.51 33.55 10.39
N LYS A 225 -12.48 33.10 11.19
CA LYS A 225 -12.25 32.68 12.57
C LYS A 225 -11.91 31.19 12.61
N ILE A 226 -10.64 30.86 12.85
CA ILE A 226 -10.14 29.49 12.95
C ILE A 226 -10.03 29.11 14.41
N ARG A 227 -10.59 27.99 14.82
CA ARG A 227 -10.71 27.58 16.22
C ARG A 227 -9.55 26.69 16.65
N CYS A 228 -9.18 26.81 17.93
CA CYS A 228 -8.38 25.79 18.60
C CYS A 228 -9.28 24.59 18.95
N HIS A 229 -8.69 23.41 19.09
CA HIS A 229 -9.41 22.24 19.58
C HIS A 229 -9.88 22.43 21.04
N LYS A 230 -9.17 23.21 21.84
CA LYS A 230 -9.58 23.61 23.20
C LYS A 230 -10.47 24.86 23.15
N VAL A 231 -11.75 24.69 23.38
CA VAL A 231 -12.78 25.74 23.24
C VAL A 231 -12.47 27.01 24.07
N GLY A 232 -11.97 26.85 25.30
CA GLY A 232 -11.60 27.97 26.18
C GLY A 232 -10.22 28.55 25.91
N GLY A 233 -9.48 27.99 24.96
CA GLY A 233 -8.08 28.33 24.72
C GLY A 233 -7.12 27.77 25.76
N HIS A 234 -5.82 27.85 25.45
CA HIS A 234 -4.74 27.42 26.35
C HIS A 234 -4.23 28.56 27.23
N GLY A 235 -4.65 29.83 26.98
CA GLY A 235 -4.12 31.01 27.64
C GLY A 235 -2.76 31.41 27.08
N THR A 236 -1.88 31.86 27.93
CA THR A 236 -0.48 32.14 27.56
C THR A 236 0.35 30.89 27.70
N GLU A 237 1.05 30.51 26.64
CA GLU A 237 1.88 29.30 26.55
C GLU A 237 3.18 29.62 25.82
N THR A 238 4.26 28.87 26.15
CA THR A 238 5.51 28.93 25.40
C THR A 238 5.35 28.16 24.06
N PHE A 239 6.31 28.34 23.16
CA PHE A 239 6.32 27.56 21.90
C PHE A 239 6.34 26.06 22.19
N VAL A 240 7.15 25.59 23.14
CA VAL A 240 7.20 24.17 23.55
C VAL A 240 5.82 23.69 24.03
N GLN A 241 5.16 24.45 24.89
CA GLN A 241 3.80 24.13 25.34
C GLN A 241 2.79 24.15 24.19
N GLY A 242 2.97 25.06 23.23
CA GLY A 242 2.16 25.09 22.00
C GLY A 242 2.28 23.82 21.16
N ILE A 243 3.48 23.21 21.12
CA ILE A 243 3.70 21.91 20.47
C ILE A 243 3.04 20.79 21.29
N GLU A 244 3.31 20.72 22.60
CA GLU A 244 2.76 19.70 23.51
C GLU A 244 1.22 19.70 23.49
N ASN A 245 0.62 20.89 23.49
CA ASN A 245 -0.82 21.09 23.43
C ASN A 245 -1.39 21.02 22.02
N SER A 246 -0.55 20.88 20.99
CA SER A 246 -0.98 20.97 19.58
C SER A 246 -1.86 22.22 19.31
N CYS A 247 -1.46 23.36 19.85
CA CYS A 247 -2.26 24.59 19.86
C CYS A 247 -2.35 25.21 18.46
N ASN A 248 -3.54 25.24 17.85
CA ASN A 248 -3.72 25.82 16.52
C ASN A 248 -3.32 27.31 16.45
N PRO A 249 -3.75 28.23 17.36
CA PRO A 249 -3.32 29.63 17.32
C PRO A 249 -1.81 29.84 17.30
N VAL A 250 -1.05 29.05 18.06
CA VAL A 250 0.42 29.13 18.06
C VAL A 250 0.96 28.78 16.66
N PHE A 251 0.47 27.70 16.07
CA PHE A 251 0.93 27.26 14.76
C PHE A 251 0.52 28.20 13.63
N MET A 252 -0.66 28.82 13.73
CA MET A 252 -1.06 29.90 12.82
C MET A 252 -0.09 31.09 12.90
N ASP A 253 0.26 31.53 14.11
CA ASP A 253 1.16 32.67 14.31
C ASP A 253 2.55 32.40 13.74
N ILE A 254 3.14 31.23 14.00
CA ILE A 254 4.47 30.88 13.49
C ILE A 254 4.48 30.62 12.00
N GLY A 255 3.45 29.96 11.45
CA GLY A 255 3.29 29.75 10.01
C GLY A 255 3.20 31.07 9.24
N LEU A 256 2.41 32.03 9.77
CA LEU A 256 2.32 33.38 9.20
C LEU A 256 3.64 34.18 9.30
N ARG A 257 4.43 33.98 10.37
CA ARG A 257 5.79 34.58 10.47
C ARG A 257 6.75 33.97 9.47
N LEU A 258 6.68 32.66 9.23
CA LEU A 258 7.51 31.96 8.24
C LEU A 258 7.21 32.43 6.82
N GLY A 259 5.93 32.54 6.48
CA GLY A 259 5.44 32.95 5.16
C GLY A 259 5.44 31.80 4.15
N SER A 260 4.68 31.98 3.05
CA SER A 260 4.44 30.94 2.04
C SER A 260 5.69 30.50 1.29
N GLU A 261 6.57 31.43 0.94
CA GLU A 261 7.77 31.13 0.19
C GLU A 261 8.68 30.14 0.94
N ARG A 262 9.06 30.47 2.18
CA ARG A 262 9.90 29.59 3.01
C ARG A 262 9.19 28.28 3.38
N PHE A 263 7.89 28.35 3.65
CA PHE A 263 7.09 27.15 3.91
C PHE A 263 7.19 26.15 2.75
N CYS A 264 7.01 26.60 1.50
CA CYS A 264 7.14 25.75 0.32
C CYS A 264 8.57 25.21 0.14
N ASP A 265 9.60 26.02 0.41
CA ASP A 265 10.99 25.59 0.32
C ASP A 265 11.28 24.42 1.28
N TYR A 266 10.79 24.50 2.51
CA TYR A 266 10.91 23.38 3.47
C TYR A 266 10.09 22.18 3.09
N PHE A 267 8.90 22.38 2.51
CA PHE A 267 8.09 21.29 1.97
C PHE A 267 8.84 20.48 0.91
N GLU A 268 9.55 21.19 0.01
CA GLU A 268 10.41 20.54 -0.99
C GLU A 268 11.65 19.88 -0.35
N GLN A 269 12.32 20.55 0.61
CA GLN A 269 13.51 20.02 1.28
C GLN A 269 13.21 18.74 2.09
N PHE A 270 12.02 18.63 2.69
CA PHE A 270 11.57 17.40 3.32
C PHE A 270 11.16 16.30 2.33
N GLY A 271 11.26 16.55 1.02
CA GLY A 271 10.96 15.58 -0.03
C GLY A 271 9.47 15.33 -0.25
N LEU A 272 8.59 16.16 0.33
CA LEU A 272 7.15 15.93 0.29
C LEU A 272 6.52 16.16 -1.08
N MET A 273 7.23 16.80 -2.01
CA MET A 273 6.77 17.06 -3.39
C MET A 273 7.22 15.98 -4.38
N SER A 274 8.01 15.01 -3.94
CA SER A 274 8.57 13.97 -4.78
C SER A 274 8.07 12.60 -4.39
N LEU A 275 7.99 11.67 -5.35
CA LEU A 275 7.78 10.26 -5.05
C LEU A 275 8.99 9.72 -4.28
N THR A 276 8.75 8.83 -3.33
CA THR A 276 9.82 8.15 -2.57
C THR A 276 10.53 7.11 -3.43
N ASN A 277 9.91 6.73 -4.56
CA ASN A 277 10.34 5.63 -5.42
C ASN A 277 10.40 4.28 -4.69
N ILE A 278 9.51 4.08 -3.73
CA ILE A 278 9.33 2.76 -3.14
C ILE A 278 9.10 1.73 -4.24
N ASP A 279 9.72 0.58 -4.14
CA ASP A 279 9.64 -0.47 -5.15
C ASP A 279 8.33 -1.30 -5.08
N LEU A 280 7.22 -0.57 -4.98
CA LEU A 280 5.85 -1.06 -5.08
C LEU A 280 5.08 -0.23 -6.12
N PRO A 281 4.08 -0.81 -6.78
CA PRO A 281 3.29 -0.09 -7.78
C PRO A 281 2.29 0.87 -7.14
N GLY A 282 2.05 2.01 -7.80
CA GLY A 282 0.93 2.89 -7.49
C GLY A 282 1.17 3.88 -6.35
N GLU A 283 2.41 4.28 -6.10
CA GLU A 283 2.70 5.37 -5.17
C GLU A 283 1.96 6.65 -5.60
N ALA A 284 1.19 7.23 -4.68
CA ALA A 284 0.43 8.46 -4.93
C ALA A 284 1.33 9.69 -4.79
N GLY A 285 1.18 10.63 -5.70
CA GLY A 285 1.85 11.93 -5.60
C GLY A 285 1.15 12.85 -4.61
N THR A 286 1.89 13.79 -4.06
CA THR A 286 1.35 14.83 -3.16
C THR A 286 0.38 15.75 -3.92
N ILE A 287 -0.75 16.06 -3.28
CA ILE A 287 -1.70 17.08 -3.74
C ILE A 287 -1.50 18.32 -2.88
N MET A 288 -1.03 19.41 -3.48
CA MET A 288 -0.79 20.67 -2.81
C MET A 288 -1.21 21.84 -3.71
N HIS A 289 -1.59 22.95 -3.11
CA HIS A 289 -1.79 24.22 -3.81
C HIS A 289 -0.47 24.68 -4.47
N LYS A 290 -0.59 25.37 -5.59
CA LYS A 290 0.60 26.00 -6.18
C LYS A 290 1.13 27.09 -5.25
N ARG A 291 2.45 27.26 -5.21
CA ARG A 291 3.14 28.23 -4.34
C ARG A 291 2.51 29.63 -4.42
N GLU A 292 2.17 30.08 -5.62
CA GLU A 292 1.54 31.38 -5.92
C GLU A 292 0.10 31.54 -5.40
N ASP A 293 -0.57 30.43 -5.16
CA ASP A 293 -1.98 30.41 -4.72
C ASP A 293 -2.13 30.27 -3.20
N ILE A 294 -1.02 30.03 -2.46
CA ILE A 294 -1.03 29.86 -1.00
C ILE A 294 -1.20 31.21 -0.33
N LYS A 295 -2.35 31.42 0.29
CA LYS A 295 -2.70 32.61 1.06
C LYS A 295 -2.45 32.41 2.54
N ALA A 296 -2.60 33.50 3.32
CA ALA A 296 -2.42 33.48 4.77
C ALA A 296 -3.35 32.46 5.46
N VAL A 297 -4.55 32.24 4.95
CA VAL A 297 -5.51 31.26 5.49
C VAL A 297 -5.00 29.84 5.32
N GLU A 298 -4.49 29.47 4.14
CA GLU A 298 -3.96 28.14 3.85
C GLU A 298 -2.70 27.84 4.68
N LEU A 299 -1.88 28.86 4.98
CA LEU A 299 -0.73 28.71 5.89
C LEU A 299 -1.14 28.54 7.36
N ALA A 300 -2.33 28.97 7.71
CA ALA A 300 -2.84 28.96 9.07
C ALA A 300 -3.72 27.75 9.38
N THR A 301 -4.07 26.97 8.39
CA THR A 301 -4.95 25.81 8.52
C THR A 301 -4.26 24.51 8.18
#